data_8993ac28e47b1e80abb8ef698fc3b6fd
#
_entry.id   8993ac28e47b1e80abb8ef698fc3b6fd
#
_cell.length_a   1.000
_cell.length_b   1.000
_cell.length_c   1.000
_cell.angle_alpha   90.00
_cell.angle_beta   90.00
_cell.angle_gamma   90.00
#
_symmetry.space_group_name_H-M   'P 1'
#
loop_
_entity.id
_entity.type
_entity.pdbx_description
1 polymer ?
#
loop_
_entity_poly.entity_id
_entity_poly.type
_entity_poly.pdbx_seq_one_letter_code
_entity_poly.pdbx_strand_id
1 'polypeptide(L)'
;MNENSTSLYDVAIIGAGIAGMTAALYLLRNHQKVLLLENAGYGGQILEAPVVENYPGFAKVSGPELSEHIYQQLKSLGLSLTYNKIKHLEKTTTHFTLTGDQTYTAKSVVLATGTTPRRLNLVNESDLIGHGISYCATCDGAFYQNQTVAVVGGGNSALLAASYLSNIAKKVFLIHRRAHFTAEKALVSQIQNSTNIEILYNQEILACHSSQDNHLDSLILKNQQVLPVSSLFVEIGRLSSLTEIFKDSNLKSLLLFDQSGSIITDDTCSTNLAGLFAAGDCRSKNFRQLVTASSDGAIAANSAIEFLSQA
;
A
#
# COMPACT_ATOMS: atom_id res chain seq x y z
N MET A 1 -4.49 -13.05 42.19
CA MET A 1 -3.30 -12.65 41.42
C MET A 1 -3.32 -13.48 40.15
N ASN A 2 -3.90 -12.97 39.08
CA ASN A 2 -3.84 -13.62 37.78
C ASN A 2 -2.61 -13.06 37.06
N GLU A 3 -1.55 -13.82 37.09
CA GLU A 3 -0.43 -13.62 36.18
C GLU A 3 -0.93 -13.95 34.76
N ASN A 4 -1.38 -12.94 34.03
CA ASN A 4 -1.45 -12.99 32.59
C ASN A 4 0.01 -13.09 32.08
N SER A 5 0.55 -14.31 32.01
CA SER A 5 1.80 -14.53 31.31
C SER A 5 1.54 -14.24 29.84
N THR A 6 1.85 -13.03 29.41
CA THR A 6 1.83 -12.66 28.01
C THR A 6 2.80 -13.59 27.30
N SER A 7 2.26 -14.50 26.49
CA SER A 7 3.04 -15.49 25.76
C SER A 7 4.03 -14.78 24.84
N LEU A 8 5.33 -14.94 25.06
CA LEU A 8 6.36 -14.38 24.19
C LEU A 8 6.32 -15.07 22.82
N TYR A 9 6.17 -14.30 21.78
CA TYR A 9 6.24 -14.75 20.38
C TYR A 9 7.67 -14.59 19.85
N ASP A 10 8.04 -15.42 18.89
CA ASP A 10 9.33 -15.25 18.21
C ASP A 10 9.23 -14.04 17.28
N VAL A 11 8.16 -13.95 16.48
CA VAL A 11 7.91 -12.83 15.58
C VAL A 11 6.48 -12.34 15.68
N ALA A 12 6.27 -11.05 15.88
CA ALA A 12 5.00 -10.39 15.65
C ALA A 12 5.00 -9.68 14.30
N ILE A 13 3.93 -9.85 13.53
CA ILE A 13 3.72 -9.19 12.24
C ILE A 13 2.55 -8.24 12.38
N ILE A 14 2.74 -6.97 12.03
CA ILE A 14 1.69 -5.95 12.07
C ILE A 14 1.20 -5.68 10.64
N GLY A 15 -0.01 -6.12 10.33
CA GLY A 15 -0.67 -6.03 9.04
C GLY A 15 -0.76 -7.37 8.31
N ALA A 16 -1.98 -7.75 7.92
CA ALA A 16 -2.29 -8.97 7.20
C ALA A 16 -2.58 -8.71 5.69
N GLY A 17 -1.90 -7.72 5.10
CA GLY A 17 -1.77 -7.60 3.66
C GLY A 17 -0.85 -8.68 3.08
N ILE A 18 -0.64 -8.69 1.76
CA ILE A 18 0.15 -9.74 1.10
C ILE A 18 1.58 -9.86 1.67
N ALA A 19 2.23 -8.75 2.04
CA ALA A 19 3.56 -8.77 2.64
C ALA A 19 3.56 -9.49 4.00
N GLY A 20 2.61 -9.13 4.88
CA GLY A 20 2.51 -9.75 6.21
C GLY A 20 2.10 -11.21 6.15
N MET A 21 1.14 -11.56 5.28
CA MET A 21 0.75 -12.96 5.07
C MET A 21 1.90 -13.80 4.50
N THR A 22 2.68 -13.25 3.56
CA THR A 22 3.85 -13.95 3.04
C THR A 22 4.93 -14.10 4.12
N ALA A 23 5.19 -13.07 4.92
CA ALA A 23 6.12 -13.19 6.05
C ALA A 23 5.68 -14.28 7.03
N ALA A 24 4.40 -14.32 7.38
CA ALA A 24 3.84 -15.37 8.25
C ALA A 24 4.04 -16.77 7.67
N LEU A 25 3.84 -16.94 6.35
CA LEU A 25 4.03 -18.21 5.66
C LEU A 25 5.46 -18.76 5.83
N TYR A 26 6.46 -17.91 5.57
CA TYR A 26 7.86 -18.32 5.67
C TYR A 26 8.29 -18.60 7.10
N LEU A 27 7.85 -17.78 8.07
CA LEU A 27 8.12 -17.97 9.49
C LEU A 27 7.50 -19.26 10.04
N LEU A 28 6.23 -19.54 9.74
CA LEU A 28 5.54 -20.76 10.16
C LEU A 28 6.18 -22.02 9.58
N ARG A 29 6.61 -22.00 8.32
CA ARG A 29 7.34 -23.09 7.69
C ARG A 29 8.72 -23.33 8.31
N ASN A 30 9.27 -22.33 8.99
CA ASN A 30 10.48 -22.43 9.78
C ASN A 30 10.19 -22.66 11.28
N HIS A 31 8.98 -23.12 11.62
CA HIS A 31 8.56 -23.47 12.99
C HIS A 31 8.68 -22.31 14.01
N GLN A 32 8.64 -21.06 13.56
CA GLN A 32 8.63 -19.92 14.48
C GLN A 32 7.23 -19.74 15.08
N LYS A 33 7.18 -19.28 16.33
CA LYS A 33 5.95 -18.90 17.00
C LYS A 33 5.52 -17.51 16.55
N VAL A 34 4.57 -17.44 15.59
CA VAL A 34 4.14 -16.23 14.89
C VAL A 34 2.87 -15.67 15.49
N LEU A 35 2.82 -14.34 15.64
CA LEU A 35 1.63 -13.56 15.90
C LEU A 35 1.34 -12.66 14.70
N LEU A 36 0.25 -12.90 13.97
CA LEU A 36 -0.20 -12.04 12.89
C LEU A 36 -1.33 -11.14 13.39
N LEU A 37 -1.08 -9.83 13.41
CA LEU A 37 -1.98 -8.80 13.93
C LEU A 37 -2.59 -7.98 12.78
N GLU A 38 -3.89 -7.79 12.81
CA GLU A 38 -4.62 -7.00 11.82
C GLU A 38 -5.72 -6.17 12.47
N ASN A 39 -6.02 -5.02 11.90
CA ASN A 39 -7.04 -4.10 12.42
C ASN A 39 -8.45 -4.45 11.94
N ALA A 40 -8.62 -4.80 10.66
CA ALA A 40 -9.94 -4.94 10.04
C ALA A 40 -10.16 -6.33 9.41
N GLY A 41 -9.28 -6.76 8.51
CA GLY A 41 -9.41 -8.04 7.80
C GLY A 41 -8.17 -8.33 6.98
N TYR A 42 -7.89 -9.62 6.72
CA TYR A 42 -6.76 -10.00 5.89
C TYR A 42 -6.97 -9.57 4.43
N GLY A 43 -5.85 -9.35 3.72
CA GLY A 43 -5.79 -8.95 2.32
C GLY A 43 -5.34 -7.49 2.12
N GLY A 44 -5.73 -6.58 3.01
CA GLY A 44 -5.36 -5.17 2.89
C GLY A 44 -5.85 -4.57 1.56
N GLN A 45 -5.01 -3.82 0.85
CA GLN A 45 -5.37 -3.14 -0.40
C GLN A 45 -5.81 -4.07 -1.54
N ILE A 46 -5.43 -5.35 -1.51
CA ILE A 46 -5.85 -6.32 -2.54
C ILE A 46 -7.38 -6.44 -2.59
N LEU A 47 -8.07 -6.29 -1.45
CA LEU A 47 -9.52 -6.43 -1.36
C LEU A 47 -10.27 -5.41 -2.24
N GLU A 48 -9.67 -4.27 -2.53
CA GLU A 48 -10.23 -3.22 -3.39
C GLU A 48 -10.04 -3.51 -4.90
N ALA A 49 -9.25 -4.55 -5.26
CA ALA A 49 -8.99 -4.89 -6.65
C ALA A 49 -10.04 -5.87 -7.20
N PRO A 50 -10.95 -5.45 -8.10
CA PRO A 50 -11.94 -6.35 -8.70
C PRO A 50 -11.28 -7.42 -9.54
N VAL A 51 -10.13 -7.11 -10.16
CA VAL A 51 -9.36 -8.00 -11.03
C VAL A 51 -7.87 -7.79 -10.82
N VAL A 52 -7.12 -8.89 -10.69
CA VAL A 52 -5.66 -8.97 -10.63
C VAL A 52 -5.19 -9.90 -11.76
N GLU A 53 -4.41 -9.37 -12.71
CA GLU A 53 -3.86 -10.11 -13.86
C GLU A 53 -2.33 -10.07 -13.90
N ASN A 54 -1.70 -9.43 -12.92
CA ASN A 54 -0.25 -9.22 -12.85
C ASN A 54 0.41 -9.90 -11.65
N TYR A 55 -0.27 -10.90 -11.05
CA TYR A 55 0.30 -11.72 -9.98
C TYR A 55 0.63 -13.11 -10.53
N PRO A 56 1.92 -13.53 -10.58
CA PRO A 56 2.32 -14.83 -11.13
C PRO A 56 1.60 -15.99 -10.46
N GLY A 57 1.14 -16.93 -11.26
CA GLY A 57 0.36 -18.11 -10.83
C GLY A 57 -1.14 -17.99 -11.10
N PHE A 58 -1.64 -16.79 -11.41
CA PHE A 58 -3.04 -16.55 -11.80
C PHE A 58 -3.08 -15.74 -13.09
N ALA A 59 -3.73 -16.27 -14.12
CA ALA A 59 -3.99 -15.50 -15.34
C ALA A 59 -4.99 -14.36 -15.06
N LYS A 60 -5.95 -14.64 -14.17
CA LYS A 60 -6.96 -13.69 -13.71
C LYS A 60 -7.55 -14.18 -12.39
N VAL A 61 -7.63 -13.31 -11.40
CA VAL A 61 -8.21 -13.60 -10.08
C VAL A 61 -8.75 -12.31 -9.48
N SER A 62 -9.79 -12.35 -8.66
CA SER A 62 -10.20 -11.19 -7.87
C SER A 62 -9.28 -11.00 -6.66
N GLY A 63 -9.15 -9.75 -6.18
CA GLY A 63 -8.37 -9.47 -4.98
C GLY A 63 -8.85 -10.22 -3.74
N PRO A 64 -10.16 -10.24 -3.45
CA PRO A 64 -10.71 -11.04 -2.36
C PRO A 64 -10.38 -12.55 -2.48
N GLU A 65 -10.51 -13.14 -3.67
CA GLU A 65 -10.19 -14.54 -3.91
C GLU A 65 -8.70 -14.83 -3.72
N LEU A 66 -7.82 -13.97 -4.25
CA LEU A 66 -6.38 -14.11 -4.04
C LEU A 66 -6.03 -14.04 -2.55
N SER A 67 -6.64 -13.11 -1.81
CA SER A 67 -6.44 -12.99 -0.37
C SER A 67 -6.88 -14.24 0.39
N GLU A 68 -8.04 -14.79 0.01
CA GLU A 68 -8.58 -16.01 0.61
C GLU A 68 -7.64 -17.20 0.36
N HIS A 69 -7.14 -17.39 -0.86
CA HIS A 69 -6.19 -18.46 -1.16
C HIS A 69 -4.95 -18.41 -0.26
N ILE A 70 -4.36 -17.22 -0.09
CA ILE A 70 -3.17 -17.04 0.76
C ILE A 70 -3.52 -17.30 2.23
N TYR A 71 -4.66 -16.80 2.70
CA TYR A 71 -5.07 -16.98 4.09
C TYR A 71 -5.39 -18.43 4.42
N GLN A 72 -6.03 -19.18 3.52
CA GLN A 72 -6.26 -20.64 3.69
C GLN A 72 -4.94 -21.42 3.77
N GLN A 73 -3.92 -20.99 3.02
CA GLN A 73 -2.58 -21.58 3.13
C GLN A 73 -1.98 -21.36 4.54
N LEU A 74 -2.17 -20.18 5.14
CA LEU A 74 -1.73 -19.90 6.50
C LEU A 74 -2.52 -20.71 7.54
N LYS A 75 -3.83 -20.83 7.37
CA LYS A 75 -4.69 -21.67 8.23
C LYS A 75 -4.27 -23.12 8.23
N SER A 76 -3.88 -23.67 7.08
CA SER A 76 -3.38 -25.04 6.99
C SER A 76 -2.08 -25.29 7.78
N LEU A 77 -1.34 -24.20 8.08
CA LEU A 77 -0.16 -24.21 8.95
C LEU A 77 -0.48 -23.91 10.41
N GLY A 78 -1.76 -23.82 10.78
CA GLY A 78 -2.22 -23.60 12.15
C GLY A 78 -2.25 -22.12 12.58
N LEU A 79 -2.07 -21.17 11.66
CA LEU A 79 -2.16 -19.75 12.01
C LEU A 79 -3.61 -19.31 12.22
N SER A 80 -3.83 -18.57 13.30
CA SER A 80 -5.04 -17.78 13.51
C SER A 80 -4.70 -16.30 13.44
N LEU A 81 -5.51 -15.53 12.69
CA LEU A 81 -5.40 -14.08 12.65
C LEU A 81 -5.88 -13.48 13.98
N THR A 82 -5.09 -12.56 14.52
CA THR A 82 -5.45 -11.83 15.75
C THR A 82 -5.92 -10.42 15.38
N TYR A 83 -7.19 -10.14 15.63
CA TYR A 83 -7.76 -8.81 15.40
C TYR A 83 -7.38 -7.89 16.55
N ASN A 84 -6.45 -6.99 16.29
CA ASN A 84 -6.04 -5.96 17.24
C ASN A 84 -5.34 -4.81 16.50
N LYS A 85 -5.85 -3.59 16.67
CA LYS A 85 -5.21 -2.38 16.16
C LYS A 85 -4.06 -1.99 17.08
N ILE A 86 -2.83 -2.23 16.65
CA ILE A 86 -1.65 -1.79 17.39
C ILE A 86 -1.51 -0.27 17.28
N LYS A 87 -1.49 0.38 18.44
CA LYS A 87 -1.40 1.84 18.61
C LYS A 87 -0.03 2.28 19.09
N HIS A 88 0.73 1.35 19.69
CA HIS A 88 1.99 1.67 20.31
C HIS A 88 2.96 0.50 20.20
N LEU A 89 4.21 0.80 19.87
CA LEU A 89 5.31 -0.17 19.78
C LEU A 89 6.51 0.37 20.58
N GLU A 90 6.98 -0.44 21.51
CA GLU A 90 8.17 -0.16 22.30
C GLU A 90 9.19 -1.28 22.14
N LYS A 91 10.47 -0.95 22.29
CA LYS A 91 11.57 -1.90 22.36
C LYS A 91 12.20 -1.85 23.72
N THR A 92 12.28 -3.01 24.37
CA THR A 92 13.10 -3.24 25.56
C THR A 92 14.49 -3.78 25.17
N THR A 93 15.31 -4.16 26.13
CA THR A 93 16.60 -4.80 25.86
C THR A 93 16.47 -6.18 25.23
N THR A 94 15.38 -6.90 25.49
CA THR A 94 15.20 -8.32 25.13
C THR A 94 14.04 -8.60 24.19
N HIS A 95 13.06 -7.72 24.10
CA HIS A 95 11.86 -7.94 23.30
C HIS A 95 11.16 -6.64 22.90
N PHE A 96 10.17 -6.76 22.04
CA PHE A 96 9.23 -5.69 21.68
C PHE A 96 7.92 -5.88 22.43
N THR A 97 7.32 -4.76 22.86
CA THR A 97 5.96 -4.70 23.42
C THR A 97 5.05 -4.00 22.42
N LEU A 98 3.97 -4.68 22.04
CA LEU A 98 2.98 -4.19 21.09
C LEU A 98 1.67 -3.96 21.84
N THR A 99 1.23 -2.71 21.92
CA THR A 99 0.03 -2.31 22.68
C THR A 99 -1.07 -1.82 21.72
N GLY A 100 -2.23 -2.43 21.86
CA GLY A 100 -3.49 -2.05 21.23
C GLY A 100 -4.61 -2.17 22.24
N ASP A 101 -5.68 -2.89 21.91
CA ASP A 101 -6.74 -3.25 22.86
C ASP A 101 -6.23 -4.33 23.83
N GLN A 102 -5.26 -5.12 23.40
CA GLN A 102 -4.48 -6.04 24.21
C GLN A 102 -2.98 -5.78 23.99
N THR A 103 -2.16 -6.28 24.92
CA THR A 103 -0.69 -6.16 24.85
C THR A 103 -0.07 -7.50 24.54
N TYR A 104 0.91 -7.49 23.64
CA TYR A 104 1.68 -8.66 23.22
C TYR A 104 3.17 -8.39 23.33
N THR A 105 3.95 -9.46 23.44
CA THR A 105 5.42 -9.39 23.44
C THR A 105 6.00 -10.31 22.39
N ALA A 106 7.05 -9.84 21.69
CA ALA A 106 7.73 -10.60 20.65
C ALA A 106 9.23 -10.29 20.64
N LYS A 107 10.07 -11.28 20.31
CA LYS A 107 11.53 -11.10 20.19
C LYS A 107 11.89 -10.22 19.00
N SER A 108 11.09 -10.30 17.92
CA SER A 108 11.27 -9.48 16.72
C SER A 108 9.91 -9.05 16.14
N VAL A 109 9.92 -8.02 15.29
CA VAL A 109 8.71 -7.45 14.69
C VAL A 109 8.90 -7.21 13.20
N VAL A 110 7.91 -7.61 12.39
CA VAL A 110 7.80 -7.25 10.98
C VAL A 110 6.65 -6.24 10.82
N LEU A 111 6.97 -5.03 10.38
CA LEU A 111 6.00 -4.01 10.02
C LEU A 111 5.56 -4.25 8.57
N ALA A 112 4.30 -4.67 8.38
CA ALA A 112 3.71 -4.95 7.08
C ALA A 112 2.40 -4.16 6.87
N THR A 113 2.32 -2.97 7.46
CA THR A 113 1.11 -2.15 7.57
C THR A 113 0.66 -1.53 6.24
N GLY A 114 1.51 -1.60 5.21
CA GLY A 114 1.24 -0.99 3.92
C GLY A 114 1.07 0.53 4.00
N THR A 115 0.35 1.06 3.02
CA THR A 115 -0.04 2.47 2.94
C THR A 115 -1.49 2.57 2.49
N THR A 116 -2.13 3.70 2.76
CA THR A 116 -3.47 3.99 2.25
C THR A 116 -3.38 5.14 1.25
N PRO A 117 -3.98 5.06 0.06
CA PRO A 117 -4.01 6.18 -0.86
C PRO A 117 -4.79 7.36 -0.24
N ARG A 118 -4.34 8.58 -0.51
CA ARG A 118 -5.12 9.76 -0.18
C ARG A 118 -6.31 9.84 -1.12
N ARG A 119 -7.49 10.06 -0.56
CA ARG A 119 -8.72 10.22 -1.31
C ARG A 119 -8.96 11.69 -1.67
N LEU A 120 -9.70 11.93 -2.73
CA LEU A 120 -10.17 13.26 -3.12
C LEU A 120 -11.32 13.72 -2.21
N ASN A 121 -11.99 12.78 -1.54
CA ASN A 121 -13.19 12.97 -0.70
C ASN A 121 -14.38 13.55 -1.49
N LEU A 122 -14.53 13.11 -2.71
CA LEU A 122 -15.70 13.41 -3.54
C LEU A 122 -16.90 12.55 -3.12
N VAL A 123 -18.11 13.04 -3.36
CA VAL A 123 -19.35 12.42 -2.87
C VAL A 123 -19.48 10.96 -3.28
N ASN A 124 -19.20 10.61 -4.52
CA ASN A 124 -19.37 9.25 -5.06
C ASN A 124 -18.04 8.51 -5.25
N GLU A 125 -16.94 9.00 -4.67
CA GLU A 125 -15.61 8.44 -4.90
C GLU A 125 -15.53 6.96 -4.52
N SER A 126 -16.10 6.60 -3.35
CA SER A 126 -16.04 5.22 -2.84
C SER A 126 -16.78 4.23 -3.74
N ASP A 127 -17.92 4.61 -4.31
CA ASP A 127 -18.75 3.75 -5.15
C ASP A 127 -18.15 3.54 -6.54
N LEU A 128 -17.28 4.47 -6.97
CA LEU A 128 -16.61 4.44 -8.25
C LEU A 128 -15.22 3.79 -8.21
N ILE A 129 -14.72 3.39 -7.05
CA ILE A 129 -13.47 2.62 -6.95
C ILE A 129 -13.65 1.26 -7.65
N GLY A 130 -12.77 0.96 -8.63
CA GLY A 130 -12.91 -0.20 -9.50
C GLY A 130 -13.97 -0.06 -10.60
N HIS A 131 -14.75 1.04 -10.59
CA HIS A 131 -15.75 1.41 -11.60
C HIS A 131 -15.41 2.73 -12.30
N GLY A 132 -14.12 2.92 -12.58
CA GLY A 132 -13.59 4.11 -13.25
C GLY A 132 -12.69 4.98 -12.39
N ILE A 133 -12.70 4.85 -11.04
CA ILE A 133 -11.69 5.45 -10.18
C ILE A 133 -10.68 4.38 -9.75
N SER A 134 -9.40 4.70 -9.94
CA SER A 134 -8.27 3.83 -9.57
C SER A 134 -7.18 4.62 -8.84
N TYR A 135 -6.43 3.93 -7.98
CA TYR A 135 -5.24 4.43 -7.28
C TYR A 135 -3.96 3.74 -7.74
N CYS A 136 -4.02 3.01 -8.87
CA CYS A 136 -2.87 2.28 -9.43
C CYS A 136 -2.94 2.25 -10.96
N ALA A 137 -2.23 3.16 -11.62
CA ALA A 137 -2.20 3.21 -13.08
C ALA A 137 -1.60 1.95 -13.72
N THR A 138 -0.57 1.35 -13.10
CA THR A 138 0.07 0.13 -13.59
C THR A 138 -0.76 -1.14 -13.36
N CYS A 139 -1.72 -1.11 -12.43
CA CYS A 139 -2.63 -2.22 -12.19
C CYS A 139 -3.79 -2.21 -13.20
N ASP A 140 -4.44 -1.04 -13.35
CA ASP A 140 -5.73 -0.94 -13.99
C ASP A 140 -5.68 -0.25 -15.36
N GLY A 141 -4.56 0.38 -15.71
CA GLY A 141 -4.43 1.16 -16.94
C GLY A 141 -4.72 0.35 -18.21
N ALA A 142 -4.39 -0.93 -18.23
CA ALA A 142 -4.63 -1.81 -19.38
C ALA A 142 -6.13 -1.96 -19.74
N PHE A 143 -7.03 -1.82 -18.75
CA PHE A 143 -8.49 -1.90 -19.00
C PHE A 143 -9.04 -0.71 -19.80
N TYR A 144 -8.27 0.38 -19.89
CA TYR A 144 -8.67 1.64 -20.53
C TYR A 144 -7.91 1.89 -21.86
N GLN A 145 -7.49 0.81 -22.53
CA GLN A 145 -6.81 0.89 -23.81
C GLN A 145 -7.66 1.67 -24.84
N ASN A 146 -7.04 2.62 -25.57
CA ASN A 146 -7.67 3.50 -26.55
C ASN A 146 -8.83 4.37 -26.02
N GLN A 147 -8.96 4.52 -24.70
CA GLN A 147 -9.96 5.39 -24.07
C GLN A 147 -9.34 6.72 -23.62
N THR A 148 -10.21 7.68 -23.26
CA THR A 148 -9.78 8.94 -22.65
C THR A 148 -9.79 8.78 -21.13
N VAL A 149 -8.67 9.07 -20.48
CA VAL A 149 -8.50 8.92 -19.03
C VAL A 149 -8.00 10.21 -18.41
N ALA A 150 -8.17 10.34 -17.10
CA ALA A 150 -7.62 11.44 -16.33
C ALA A 150 -6.65 10.91 -15.27
N VAL A 151 -5.63 11.70 -14.97
CA VAL A 151 -4.71 11.52 -13.81
C VAL A 151 -4.80 12.79 -12.97
N VAL A 152 -4.99 12.67 -11.67
CA VAL A 152 -4.95 13.81 -10.77
C VAL A 152 -3.74 13.70 -9.83
N GLY A 153 -2.91 14.75 -9.82
CA GLY A 153 -1.71 14.83 -9.01
C GLY A 153 -0.66 15.76 -9.60
N GLY A 154 0.54 15.80 -9.03
CA GLY A 154 1.59 16.69 -9.54
C GLY A 154 2.98 16.38 -8.98
N GLY A 155 3.13 15.26 -8.29
CA GLY A 155 4.42 14.67 -7.89
C GLY A 155 4.88 13.61 -8.90
N ASN A 156 6.02 12.99 -8.63
CA ASN A 156 6.60 11.94 -9.50
C ASN A 156 5.59 10.84 -9.83
N SER A 157 4.83 10.34 -8.86
CA SER A 157 3.84 9.27 -9.08
C SER A 157 2.82 9.65 -10.14
N ALA A 158 2.25 10.86 -10.08
CA ALA A 158 1.25 11.32 -11.04
C ALA A 158 1.83 11.45 -12.46
N LEU A 159 3.05 11.95 -12.59
CA LEU A 159 3.69 12.12 -13.88
C LEU A 159 4.12 10.75 -14.48
N LEU A 160 4.59 9.83 -13.65
CA LEU A 160 4.89 8.45 -14.06
C LEU A 160 3.61 7.72 -14.50
N ALA A 161 2.52 7.88 -13.76
CA ALA A 161 1.21 7.33 -14.12
C ALA A 161 0.72 7.89 -15.46
N ALA A 162 0.80 9.21 -15.67
CA ALA A 162 0.41 9.86 -16.90
C ALA A 162 1.29 9.39 -18.09
N SER A 163 2.60 9.27 -17.89
CA SER A 163 3.53 8.74 -18.90
C SER A 163 3.21 7.28 -19.26
N TYR A 164 2.95 6.43 -18.27
CA TYR A 164 2.56 5.04 -18.49
C TYR A 164 1.25 4.95 -19.28
N LEU A 165 0.22 5.70 -18.85
CA LEU A 165 -1.10 5.71 -19.49
C LEU A 165 -1.06 6.31 -20.88
N SER A 166 -0.15 7.23 -21.20
CA SER A 166 -0.01 7.79 -22.54
C SER A 166 0.36 6.76 -23.62
N ASN A 167 0.97 5.64 -23.23
CA ASN A 167 1.28 4.54 -24.14
C ASN A 167 0.09 3.60 -24.39
N ILE A 168 -0.97 3.72 -23.60
CA ILE A 168 -2.12 2.80 -23.60
C ILE A 168 -3.40 3.52 -24.03
N ALA A 169 -3.65 4.68 -23.43
CA ALA A 169 -4.87 5.45 -23.63
C ALA A 169 -4.81 6.28 -24.92
N LYS A 170 -5.99 6.59 -25.46
CA LYS A 170 -6.14 7.54 -26.59
C LYS A 170 -5.72 8.95 -26.19
N LYS A 171 -6.10 9.38 -24.99
CA LYS A 171 -5.80 10.70 -24.43
C LYS A 171 -5.72 10.64 -22.92
N VAL A 172 -4.81 11.40 -22.34
CA VAL A 172 -4.62 11.56 -20.88
C VAL A 172 -4.80 13.02 -20.50
N PHE A 173 -5.73 13.32 -19.60
CA PHE A 173 -5.79 14.62 -18.93
C PHE A 173 -4.99 14.54 -17.62
N LEU A 174 -3.94 15.36 -17.49
CA LEU A 174 -3.18 15.47 -16.24
C LEU A 174 -3.62 16.71 -15.47
N ILE A 175 -4.40 16.50 -14.40
CA ILE A 175 -5.05 17.56 -13.64
C ILE A 175 -4.18 17.89 -12.41
N HIS A 176 -3.78 19.15 -12.26
CA HIS A 176 -2.97 19.60 -11.14
C HIS A 176 -3.49 20.91 -10.54
N ARG A 177 -3.62 20.95 -9.20
CA ARG A 177 -4.18 22.09 -8.45
C ARG A 177 -3.29 23.35 -8.42
N ARG A 178 -2.00 23.23 -8.77
CA ARG A 178 -1.01 24.33 -8.74
C ARG A 178 -0.56 24.68 -10.15
N ALA A 179 0.13 25.82 -10.29
CA ALA A 179 0.71 26.27 -11.55
C ALA A 179 1.96 25.47 -11.99
N HIS A 180 2.58 24.73 -11.06
CA HIS A 180 3.82 23.99 -11.33
C HIS A 180 3.78 22.63 -10.64
N PHE A 181 4.33 21.61 -11.30
CA PHE A 181 4.54 20.30 -10.72
C PHE A 181 5.62 20.33 -9.62
N THR A 182 5.52 19.40 -8.68
CA THR A 182 6.56 19.14 -7.66
C THR A 182 7.45 17.95 -8.02
N ALA A 183 7.27 17.41 -9.22
CA ALA A 183 8.01 16.28 -9.77
C ALA A 183 9.40 16.71 -10.27
N GLU A 184 10.26 15.74 -10.54
CA GLU A 184 11.59 15.94 -11.12
C GLU A 184 11.52 16.62 -12.48
N LYS A 185 12.44 17.55 -12.77
CA LYS A 185 12.44 18.35 -13.99
C LYS A 185 12.51 17.50 -15.27
N ALA A 186 13.26 16.40 -15.25
CA ALA A 186 13.36 15.50 -16.41
C ALA A 186 12.00 14.88 -16.75
N LEU A 187 11.25 14.44 -15.74
CA LEU A 187 9.93 13.87 -15.90
C LEU A 187 8.90 14.92 -16.36
N VAL A 188 8.97 16.14 -15.82
CA VAL A 188 8.15 17.27 -16.27
C VAL A 188 8.37 17.54 -17.76
N SER A 189 9.64 17.61 -18.21
CA SER A 189 9.96 17.81 -19.63
C SER A 189 9.44 16.68 -20.51
N GLN A 190 9.52 15.44 -20.08
CA GLN A 190 8.96 14.29 -20.79
C GLN A 190 7.44 14.43 -21.00
N ILE A 191 6.71 14.76 -19.93
CA ILE A 191 5.25 14.92 -19.97
C ILE A 191 4.83 16.10 -20.88
N GLN A 192 5.54 17.21 -20.81
CA GLN A 192 5.27 18.39 -21.64
C GLN A 192 5.48 18.15 -23.13
N ASN A 193 6.35 17.21 -23.51
CA ASN A 193 6.60 16.83 -24.88
C ASN A 193 5.68 15.72 -25.41
N SER A 194 4.81 15.17 -24.58
CA SER A 194 3.88 14.12 -24.97
C SER A 194 2.75 14.68 -25.81
N THR A 195 2.42 14.02 -26.92
CA THR A 195 1.41 14.49 -27.89
C THR A 195 -0.03 14.20 -27.48
N ASN A 196 -0.24 13.23 -26.58
CA ASN A 196 -1.59 12.81 -26.14
C ASN A 196 -1.85 13.08 -24.65
N ILE A 197 -0.95 13.81 -23.97
CA ILE A 197 -1.17 14.30 -22.59
C ILE A 197 -1.56 15.77 -22.66
N GLU A 198 -2.75 16.10 -22.17
CA GLU A 198 -3.18 17.49 -21.94
C GLU A 198 -3.06 17.84 -20.46
N ILE A 199 -2.26 18.87 -20.16
CA ILE A 199 -2.01 19.29 -18.79
C ILE A 199 -2.98 20.41 -18.40
N LEU A 200 -3.71 20.20 -17.31
CA LEU A 200 -4.68 21.16 -16.77
C LEU A 200 -4.17 21.69 -15.43
N TYR A 201 -3.41 22.77 -15.48
CA TYR A 201 -2.90 23.45 -14.27
C TYR A 201 -4.01 24.28 -13.58
N ASN A 202 -3.81 24.52 -12.28
CA ASN A 202 -4.72 25.30 -11.43
C ASN A 202 -6.16 24.77 -11.44
N GLN A 203 -6.33 23.46 -11.67
CA GLN A 203 -7.61 22.78 -11.66
C GLN A 203 -7.70 21.75 -10.54
N GLU A 204 -8.88 21.66 -9.97
CA GLU A 204 -9.29 20.67 -8.97
C GLU A 204 -10.56 19.99 -9.47
N ILE A 205 -10.73 18.72 -9.10
CA ILE A 205 -11.94 17.97 -9.41
C ILE A 205 -12.95 18.28 -8.31
N LEU A 206 -14.13 18.76 -8.68
CA LEU A 206 -15.23 19.06 -7.76
C LEU A 206 -16.22 17.92 -7.64
N ALA A 207 -16.45 17.18 -8.72
CA ALA A 207 -17.39 16.08 -8.75
C ALA A 207 -17.00 15.03 -9.79
N CYS A 208 -17.42 13.81 -9.54
CA CYS A 208 -17.43 12.71 -10.49
C CYS A 208 -18.89 12.40 -10.86
N HIS A 209 -19.16 12.24 -12.14
CA HIS A 209 -20.44 11.75 -12.63
C HIS A 209 -20.30 10.31 -13.09
N SER A 210 -21.32 9.52 -12.86
CA SER A 210 -21.41 8.13 -13.30
C SER A 210 -22.53 7.93 -14.29
N SER A 211 -22.34 7.00 -15.21
CA SER A 211 -23.37 6.47 -16.08
C SER A 211 -24.46 5.71 -15.30
N GLN A 212 -25.50 5.29 -15.99
CA GLN A 212 -26.57 4.45 -15.42
C GLN A 212 -26.04 3.10 -14.90
N ASP A 213 -24.92 2.61 -15.46
CA ASP A 213 -24.27 1.35 -15.06
C ASP A 213 -23.26 1.54 -13.91
N ASN A 214 -23.32 2.67 -13.21
CA ASN A 214 -22.43 3.04 -12.11
C ASN A 214 -20.93 3.04 -12.48
N HIS A 215 -20.60 3.39 -13.73
CA HIS A 215 -19.23 3.63 -14.17
C HIS A 215 -18.96 5.12 -14.34
N LEU A 216 -17.72 5.56 -14.05
CA LEU A 216 -17.31 6.94 -14.30
C LEU A 216 -17.48 7.31 -15.76
N ASP A 217 -18.12 8.45 -16.06
CA ASP A 217 -18.30 8.98 -17.40
C ASP A 217 -17.75 10.39 -17.58
N SER A 218 -17.72 11.19 -16.52
CA SER A 218 -17.18 12.55 -16.60
C SER A 218 -16.74 13.11 -15.25
N LEU A 219 -15.87 14.14 -15.32
CA LEU A 219 -15.40 14.91 -14.18
C LEU A 219 -15.84 16.36 -14.33
N ILE A 220 -16.21 17.00 -13.23
CA ILE A 220 -16.44 18.46 -13.17
C ILE A 220 -15.23 19.09 -12.50
N LEU A 221 -14.60 20.02 -13.22
CA LEU A 221 -13.46 20.78 -12.72
C LEU A 221 -13.90 22.08 -12.01
N LYS A 222 -12.99 22.69 -11.28
CA LYS A 222 -13.19 23.94 -10.54
C LYS A 222 -13.67 25.10 -11.42
N ASN A 223 -13.23 25.16 -12.68
CA ASN A 223 -13.68 26.14 -13.67
C ASN A 223 -15.03 25.77 -14.33
N GLN A 224 -15.75 24.79 -13.81
CA GLN A 224 -17.03 24.27 -14.32
C GLN A 224 -16.91 23.52 -15.66
N GLN A 225 -15.70 23.26 -16.15
CA GLN A 225 -15.51 22.44 -17.34
C GLN A 225 -15.88 20.99 -17.01
N VAL A 226 -16.64 20.37 -17.92
CA VAL A 226 -16.95 18.93 -17.88
C VAL A 226 -15.95 18.22 -18.78
N LEU A 227 -15.24 17.24 -18.21
CA LEU A 227 -14.30 16.38 -18.93
C LEU A 227 -14.89 14.98 -19.08
N PRO A 228 -15.29 14.56 -20.28
CA PRO A 228 -15.66 13.17 -20.54
C PRO A 228 -14.42 12.27 -20.41
N VAL A 229 -14.45 11.34 -19.47
CA VAL A 229 -13.36 10.37 -19.23
C VAL A 229 -13.93 9.04 -18.78
N SER A 230 -13.30 7.95 -19.20
CA SER A 230 -13.69 6.59 -18.78
C SER A 230 -13.03 6.18 -17.46
N SER A 231 -11.95 6.87 -17.07
CA SER A 231 -11.29 6.59 -15.79
C SER A 231 -10.55 7.81 -15.23
N LEU A 232 -10.45 7.82 -13.89
CA LEU A 232 -9.66 8.77 -13.10
C LEU A 232 -8.64 7.99 -12.25
N PHE A 233 -7.37 8.25 -12.49
CA PHE A 233 -6.26 7.73 -11.66
C PHE A 233 -5.86 8.78 -10.62
N VAL A 234 -6.00 8.43 -9.34
CA VAL A 234 -5.78 9.35 -8.22
C VAL A 234 -4.38 9.16 -7.66
N GLU A 235 -3.49 10.11 -7.97
CA GLU A 235 -2.06 10.09 -7.61
C GLU A 235 -1.67 11.32 -6.77
N ILE A 236 -2.43 11.57 -5.69
CA ILE A 236 -2.25 12.72 -4.78
C ILE A 236 -1.46 12.38 -3.50
N GLY A 237 -0.79 11.24 -3.52
CA GLY A 237 0.04 10.73 -2.44
C GLY A 237 -0.64 9.64 -1.62
N ARG A 238 0.14 9.09 -0.69
CA ARG A 238 -0.27 7.99 0.19
C ARG A 238 -0.06 8.38 1.65
N LEU A 239 -0.80 7.76 2.53
CA LEU A 239 -0.67 7.89 3.99
C LEU A 239 -0.02 6.63 4.54
N SER A 240 0.98 6.79 5.37
CA SER A 240 1.57 5.69 6.10
C SER A 240 0.74 5.39 7.35
N SER A 241 0.33 4.14 7.52
CA SER A 241 -0.35 3.67 8.74
C SER A 241 0.57 3.66 9.96
N LEU A 242 1.88 3.81 9.75
CA LEU A 242 2.90 3.84 10.80
C LEU A 242 2.81 5.07 11.71
N THR A 243 2.21 6.15 11.23
CA THR A 243 2.11 7.41 11.99
C THR A 243 1.38 7.21 13.33
N GLU A 244 0.36 6.34 13.38
CA GLU A 244 -0.35 6.04 14.61
C GLU A 244 0.49 5.17 15.57
N ILE A 245 1.14 4.12 15.05
CA ILE A 245 1.94 3.16 15.82
C ILE A 245 3.10 3.85 16.54
N PHE A 246 3.68 4.85 15.90
CA PHE A 246 4.84 5.58 16.44
C PHE A 246 4.49 6.94 17.05
N LYS A 247 3.20 7.29 17.18
CA LYS A 247 2.80 8.64 17.61
C LYS A 247 3.45 9.05 18.93
N ASP A 248 3.44 8.15 19.92
CA ASP A 248 3.95 8.38 21.26
C ASP A 248 5.16 7.48 21.61
N SER A 249 5.74 6.82 20.59
CA SER A 249 6.86 5.90 20.74
C SER A 249 8.20 6.63 20.59
N ASN A 250 9.15 6.34 21.48
CA ASN A 250 10.54 6.78 21.34
C ASN A 250 11.22 6.18 20.10
N LEU A 251 10.71 5.06 19.56
CA LEU A 251 11.24 4.43 18.36
C LEU A 251 11.10 5.31 17.12
N LYS A 252 10.12 6.24 17.10
CA LYS A 252 9.95 7.16 15.97
C LYS A 252 11.17 8.04 15.72
N SER A 253 11.81 8.51 16.79
CA SER A 253 13.01 9.33 16.68
C SER A 253 14.28 8.53 16.34
N LEU A 254 14.23 7.23 16.52
CA LEU A 254 15.35 6.31 16.27
C LEU A 254 15.28 5.70 14.85
N LEU A 255 14.08 5.55 14.28
CA LEU A 255 13.87 4.98 12.95
C LEU A 255 14.18 6.00 11.85
N LEU A 256 14.70 5.51 10.74
CA LEU A 256 14.95 6.31 9.56
C LEU A 256 13.74 6.26 8.62
N PHE A 257 13.29 7.44 8.18
CA PHE A 257 12.18 7.61 7.23
C PHE A 257 12.63 8.41 6.02
N ASP A 258 12.07 8.10 4.86
CA ASP A 258 12.23 8.92 3.67
C ASP A 258 11.29 10.14 3.70
N GLN A 259 11.38 10.99 2.66
CA GLN A 259 10.57 12.21 2.55
C GLN A 259 9.05 11.92 2.45
N SER A 260 8.64 10.70 2.07
CA SER A 260 7.25 10.28 2.00
C SER A 260 6.70 9.74 3.33
N GLY A 261 7.56 9.55 4.33
CA GLY A 261 7.25 8.94 5.62
C GLY A 261 7.27 7.40 5.59
N SER A 262 7.89 6.81 4.56
CA SER A 262 8.12 5.37 4.47
C SER A 262 9.39 5.00 5.25
N ILE A 263 9.41 3.82 5.88
CA ILE A 263 10.60 3.34 6.62
C ILE A 263 11.73 3.01 5.63
N ILE A 264 12.91 3.54 5.90
CA ILE A 264 14.12 3.16 5.18
C ILE A 264 14.61 1.82 5.70
N THR A 265 14.82 0.88 4.80
CA THR A 265 15.40 -0.44 5.07
C THR A 265 16.53 -0.72 4.08
N ASP A 266 17.37 -1.67 4.42
CA ASP A 266 18.30 -2.27 3.47
C ASP A 266 17.61 -3.30 2.54
N ASP A 267 18.40 -3.98 1.70
CA ASP A 267 17.89 -5.00 0.77
C ASP A 267 17.38 -6.26 1.49
N THR A 268 17.74 -6.45 2.76
CA THR A 268 17.26 -7.54 3.61
C THR A 268 15.96 -7.21 4.34
N CYS A 269 15.34 -6.06 4.03
CA CYS A 269 14.17 -5.52 4.73
C CYS A 269 14.45 -5.18 6.21
N SER A 270 15.70 -5.12 6.65
CA SER A 270 16.09 -4.73 8.01
C SER A 270 16.03 -3.21 8.15
N THR A 271 15.47 -2.74 9.26
CA THR A 271 15.57 -1.34 9.66
C THR A 271 16.91 -1.09 10.36
N ASN A 272 17.18 0.17 10.67
CA ASN A 272 18.35 0.50 11.51
C ASN A 272 18.20 0.08 12.99
N LEU A 273 17.07 -0.52 13.39
CA LEU A 273 16.85 -1.07 14.72
C LEU A 273 16.85 -2.61 14.68
N ALA A 274 17.82 -3.21 15.35
CA ALA A 274 17.96 -4.67 15.41
C ALA A 274 16.67 -5.36 15.88
N GLY A 275 16.23 -6.41 15.15
CA GLY A 275 14.99 -7.15 15.40
C GLY A 275 13.73 -6.49 14.88
N LEU A 276 13.82 -5.33 14.24
CA LEU A 276 12.70 -4.64 13.60
C LEU A 276 12.89 -4.62 12.09
N PHE A 277 11.93 -5.16 11.37
CA PHE A 277 11.90 -5.29 9.92
C PHE A 277 10.71 -4.57 9.33
N ALA A 278 10.78 -4.17 8.05
CA ALA A 278 9.63 -3.61 7.35
C ALA A 278 9.48 -4.24 5.96
N ALA A 279 8.25 -4.59 5.57
CA ALA A 279 7.94 -5.28 4.33
C ALA A 279 6.73 -4.66 3.63
N GLY A 280 6.74 -4.67 2.30
CA GLY A 280 5.66 -4.13 1.49
C GLY A 280 5.70 -2.60 1.38
N ASP A 281 4.56 -2.01 1.16
CA ASP A 281 4.45 -0.59 0.78
C ASP A 281 4.76 0.41 1.90
N CYS A 282 4.88 -0.04 3.15
CA CYS A 282 5.28 0.81 4.27
C CYS A 282 6.78 1.14 4.28
N ARG A 283 7.61 0.40 3.52
CA ARG A 283 9.04 0.70 3.35
C ARG A 283 9.31 1.60 2.15
N SER A 284 10.45 2.28 2.19
CA SER A 284 10.93 3.10 1.08
C SER A 284 11.34 2.22 -0.09
N LYS A 285 10.64 2.34 -1.22
CA LYS A 285 10.93 1.65 -2.48
C LYS A 285 10.29 2.36 -3.67
N ASN A 286 10.87 2.16 -4.85
CA ASN A 286 10.42 2.82 -6.07
C ASN A 286 9.23 2.13 -6.75
N PHE A 287 9.07 0.82 -6.56
CA PHE A 287 8.05 0.03 -7.24
C PHE A 287 7.18 -0.74 -6.23
N ARG A 288 5.89 -0.40 -6.19
CA ARG A 288 4.90 -0.95 -5.27
C ARG A 288 3.91 -1.80 -6.05
N GLN A 289 4.02 -3.11 -5.89
CA GLN A 289 3.16 -4.13 -6.51
C GLN A 289 2.96 -5.30 -5.56
N LEU A 290 1.93 -6.12 -5.81
CA LEU A 290 1.66 -7.32 -5.00
C LEU A 290 2.86 -8.25 -4.95
N VAL A 291 3.50 -8.50 -6.11
CA VAL A 291 4.66 -9.38 -6.22
C VAL A 291 5.87 -8.84 -5.44
N THR A 292 6.12 -7.52 -5.47
CA THR A 292 7.23 -6.94 -4.70
C THR A 292 6.92 -6.89 -3.21
N ALA A 293 5.67 -6.74 -2.82
CA ALA A 293 5.26 -6.80 -1.43
C ALA A 293 5.37 -8.24 -0.88
N SER A 294 5.01 -9.26 -1.67
CA SER A 294 5.26 -10.67 -1.33
C SER A 294 6.74 -10.96 -1.16
N SER A 295 7.57 -10.50 -2.10
CA SER A 295 9.03 -10.63 -2.02
C SER A 295 9.59 -10.02 -0.73
N ASP A 296 9.20 -8.79 -0.41
CA ASP A 296 9.61 -8.14 0.85
C ASP A 296 9.22 -8.96 2.08
N GLY A 297 8.00 -9.53 2.09
CA GLY A 297 7.53 -10.39 3.18
C GLY A 297 8.41 -11.62 3.39
N ALA A 298 8.78 -12.29 2.30
CA ALA A 298 9.67 -13.44 2.35
C ALA A 298 11.07 -13.08 2.84
N ILE A 299 11.63 -11.96 2.34
CA ILE A 299 12.95 -11.45 2.74
C ILE A 299 12.96 -11.06 4.22
N ALA A 300 11.97 -10.28 4.67
CA ALA A 300 11.86 -9.88 6.08
C ALA A 300 11.72 -11.08 7.03
N ALA A 301 10.97 -12.11 6.62
CA ALA A 301 10.86 -13.34 7.38
C ALA A 301 12.20 -14.06 7.52
N ASN A 302 12.97 -14.20 6.44
CA ASN A 302 14.30 -14.79 6.47
C ASN A 302 15.24 -14.02 7.40
N SER A 303 15.26 -12.69 7.29
CA SER A 303 16.07 -11.83 8.16
C SER A 303 15.67 -11.93 9.63
N ALA A 304 14.38 -12.08 9.92
CA ALA A 304 13.91 -12.31 11.28
C ALA A 304 14.38 -13.68 11.83
N ILE A 305 14.38 -14.73 11.01
CA ILE A 305 14.89 -16.06 11.36
C ILE A 305 16.39 -15.98 11.67
N GLU A 306 17.17 -15.33 10.83
CA GLU A 306 18.61 -15.12 11.03
C GLU A 306 18.89 -14.35 12.32
N PHE A 307 18.15 -13.27 12.57
CA PHE A 307 18.25 -12.51 13.82
C PHE A 307 17.97 -13.37 15.06
N LEU A 308 16.91 -14.19 15.03
CA LEU A 308 16.55 -15.06 16.15
C LEU A 308 17.57 -16.18 16.39
N SER A 309 18.29 -16.62 15.36
CA SER A 309 19.33 -17.64 15.49
C SER A 309 20.61 -17.14 16.15
N GLN A 310 20.80 -15.81 16.21
CA GLN A 310 21.97 -15.15 16.80
C GLN A 310 21.69 -14.61 18.22
N ALA A 311 20.43 -14.62 18.64
CA ALA A 311 19.98 -14.13 19.94
C ALA A 311 19.84 -15.28 20.96
#